data_f535e9c13102f7a3f79cc1366c2e3cb8
#
_entry.id   f535e9c13102f7a3f79cc1366c2e3cb8
#
_cell.length_a   1.000
_cell.length_b   1.000
_cell.length_c   1.000
_cell.angle_alpha   90.00
_cell.angle_beta   90.00
_cell.angle_gamma   90.00
#
_symmetry.space_group_name_H-M   'P 1'
#
loop_
_entity.id
_entity.type
_entity.pdbx_description
1 polymer ?
#
loop_
_entity_poly.entity_id
_entity_poly.type
_entity_poly.pdbx_seq_one_letter_code
_entity_poly.pdbx_strand_id
1 'polypeptide(L)'
;MKKLTVLNKSILTALCVALCVVLPMTLHAIPKGGVLFSPMHLPVLLCGLVCGAPFGLVCGILGPLVSSLLTGMPVFGYMPVMMIELGLYGLISGLVMQFLRSGKLVVDLYAALVIAMLGGRVITGILRALIFAGGSYSWSAWAAGYFVSCLPGIIIQLILIPIIYVALERAHLLPVRYPAAVSYTHLRAHETLMNL
;
A
#
# COMPACT_ATOMS: atom_id res chain seq x y z
N MET A 1 2.43 8.09 22.85
CA MET A 1 2.68 7.87 21.41
C MET A 1 1.81 8.83 20.61
N LYS A 2 2.42 9.68 19.77
CA LYS A 2 1.68 10.67 18.98
C LYS A 2 1.00 9.93 17.82
N LYS A 3 -0.31 9.73 17.90
CA LYS A 3 -1.08 9.17 16.77
C LYS A 3 -1.15 10.21 15.65
N LEU A 4 -1.10 9.78 14.39
CA LEU A 4 -1.36 10.67 13.27
C LEU A 4 -2.77 11.26 13.39
N THR A 5 -2.86 12.58 13.34
CA THR A 5 -4.15 13.28 13.33
C THR A 5 -4.89 13.01 12.02
N VAL A 6 -6.21 13.17 12.00
CA VAL A 6 -7.01 13.04 10.77
C VAL A 6 -6.49 13.98 9.68
N LEU A 7 -6.12 15.21 10.06
CA LEU A 7 -5.53 16.18 9.13
C LEU A 7 -4.25 15.66 8.47
N ASN A 8 -3.30 15.13 9.27
CA ASN A 8 -2.04 14.58 8.73
C ASN A 8 -2.31 13.39 7.80
N LYS A 9 -3.26 12.52 8.14
CA LYS A 9 -3.67 11.40 7.28
C LYS A 9 -4.26 11.90 5.95
N SER A 10 -5.09 12.94 5.99
CA SER A 10 -5.69 13.53 4.79
C SER A 10 -4.62 14.14 3.88
N ILE A 11 -3.64 14.87 4.44
CA ILE A 11 -2.52 15.44 3.68
C ILE A 11 -1.68 14.33 3.03
N LEU A 12 -1.34 13.28 3.79
CA LEU A 12 -0.60 12.13 3.26
C LEU A 12 -1.38 11.39 2.17
N THR A 13 -2.69 11.26 2.34
CA THR A 13 -3.55 10.64 1.32
C THR A 13 -3.57 11.47 0.05
N ALA A 14 -3.70 12.79 0.15
CA ALA A 14 -3.65 13.69 -1.01
C ALA A 14 -2.30 13.61 -1.73
N LEU A 15 -1.20 13.54 -0.98
CA LEU A 15 0.14 13.33 -1.55
C LEU A 15 0.24 11.97 -2.28
N CYS A 16 -0.31 10.89 -1.69
CA CYS A 16 -0.33 9.58 -2.34
C CYS A 16 -1.18 9.60 -3.62
N VAL A 17 -2.32 10.29 -3.63
CA VAL A 17 -3.14 10.48 -4.85
C VAL A 17 -2.36 11.24 -5.92
N ALA A 18 -1.64 12.30 -5.56
CA ALA A 18 -0.77 13.01 -6.50
C ALA A 18 0.33 12.11 -7.07
N LEU A 19 0.94 11.26 -6.24
CA LEU A 19 1.92 10.26 -6.70
C LEU A 19 1.30 9.20 -7.63
N CYS A 20 0.02 8.86 -7.47
CA CYS A 20 -0.68 7.97 -8.42
C CYS A 20 -0.81 8.60 -9.82
N VAL A 21 -0.74 9.92 -9.95
CA VAL A 21 -0.70 10.60 -11.24
C VAL A 21 0.72 10.72 -11.77
N VAL A 22 1.65 11.18 -10.95
CA VAL A 22 3.03 11.50 -11.38
C VAL A 22 3.83 10.25 -11.73
N LEU A 23 3.76 9.19 -10.92
CA LEU A 23 4.57 7.98 -11.16
C LEU A 23 4.26 7.28 -12.49
N PRO A 24 3.01 7.08 -12.92
CA PRO A 24 2.74 6.55 -14.25
C PRO A 24 3.26 7.45 -15.37
N MET A 25 3.18 8.76 -15.21
CA MET A 25 3.67 9.71 -16.23
C MET A 25 5.17 9.55 -16.47
N THR A 26 5.98 9.35 -15.43
CA THR A 26 7.42 9.14 -15.57
C THR A 26 7.77 7.85 -16.31
N LEU A 27 6.90 6.85 -16.29
CA LEU A 27 7.10 5.55 -16.95
C LEU A 27 6.48 5.46 -18.34
N HIS A 28 5.86 6.53 -18.82
CA HIS A 28 5.25 6.57 -20.17
C HIS A 28 6.24 6.35 -21.30
N ALA A 29 7.52 6.72 -21.09
CA ALA A 29 8.58 6.51 -22.08
C ALA A 29 8.96 5.03 -22.26
N ILE A 30 8.56 4.16 -21.32
CA ILE A 30 8.87 2.73 -21.37
C ILE A 30 7.68 1.96 -21.95
N PRO A 31 7.83 1.21 -23.04
CA PRO A 31 6.76 0.37 -23.59
C PRO A 31 6.19 -0.57 -22.54
N LYS A 32 4.88 -0.53 -22.34
CA LYS A 32 4.16 -1.30 -21.29
C LYS A 32 4.63 -1.03 -19.84
N GLY A 33 5.34 0.08 -19.58
CA GLY A 33 5.87 0.41 -18.25
C GLY A 33 4.80 0.48 -17.17
N GLY A 34 3.60 0.96 -17.48
CA GLY A 34 2.46 0.98 -16.57
C GLY A 34 2.02 -0.41 -16.09
N VAL A 35 2.06 -1.41 -16.97
CA VAL A 35 1.71 -2.81 -16.61
C VAL A 35 2.85 -3.49 -15.88
N LEU A 36 4.07 -3.37 -16.40
CA LEU A 36 5.26 -4.02 -15.84
C LEU A 36 5.56 -3.57 -14.40
N PHE A 37 5.50 -2.26 -14.15
CA PHE A 37 5.89 -1.68 -12.86
C PHE A 37 4.72 -1.39 -11.94
N SER A 38 3.51 -1.33 -12.49
CA SER A 38 2.28 -1.04 -11.72
C SER A 38 2.45 0.13 -10.74
N PRO A 39 2.89 1.32 -11.20
CA PRO A 39 3.40 2.40 -10.35
C PRO A 39 2.35 2.97 -9.39
N MET A 40 1.06 2.96 -9.75
CA MET A 40 -0.03 3.43 -8.90
C MET A 40 -0.23 2.59 -7.64
N HIS A 41 0.19 1.32 -7.66
CA HIS A 41 -0.01 0.41 -6.52
C HIS A 41 0.86 0.81 -5.33
N LEU A 42 2.06 1.34 -5.58
CA LEU A 42 3.02 1.72 -4.54
C LEU A 42 2.47 2.79 -3.59
N PRO A 43 1.99 3.97 -4.04
CA PRO A 43 1.45 4.98 -3.14
C PRO A 43 0.15 4.53 -2.46
N VAL A 44 -0.69 3.72 -3.12
CA VAL A 44 -1.94 3.23 -2.53
C VAL A 44 -1.66 2.24 -1.39
N LEU A 45 -0.79 1.26 -1.59
CA LEU A 45 -0.38 0.32 -0.55
C LEU A 45 0.27 1.06 0.62
N LEU A 46 1.17 2.00 0.34
CA LEU A 46 1.81 2.83 1.36
C LEU A 46 0.79 3.65 2.16
N CYS A 47 -0.18 4.27 1.47
CA CYS A 47 -1.27 5.00 2.11
C CYS A 47 -2.08 4.12 3.06
N GLY A 48 -2.45 2.89 2.63
CA GLY A 48 -3.15 1.92 3.48
C GLY A 48 -2.36 1.56 4.73
N LEU A 49 -1.07 1.25 4.57
CA LEU A 49 -0.18 0.89 5.69
C LEU A 49 0.01 2.03 6.70
N VAL A 50 0.13 3.28 6.23
CA VAL A 50 0.46 4.45 7.05
C VAL A 50 -0.80 5.10 7.64
N CYS A 51 -1.78 5.39 6.80
CA CYS A 51 -2.97 6.15 7.19
C CYS A 51 -4.13 5.25 7.67
N GLY A 52 -4.06 3.96 7.35
CA GLY A 52 -5.07 2.95 7.69
C GLY A 52 -6.10 2.71 6.58
N ALA A 53 -6.94 1.69 6.79
CA ALA A 53 -7.85 1.14 5.80
C ALA A 53 -8.77 2.18 5.09
N PRO A 54 -9.48 3.08 5.78
CA PRO A 54 -10.39 4.01 5.11
C PRO A 54 -9.64 5.00 4.20
N PHE A 55 -8.47 5.47 4.60
CA PHE A 55 -7.65 6.36 3.80
C PHE A 55 -7.02 5.65 2.61
N GLY A 56 -6.57 4.39 2.81
CA GLY A 56 -6.07 3.54 1.72
C GLY A 56 -7.15 3.27 0.66
N LEU A 57 -8.39 2.96 1.09
CA LEU A 57 -9.52 2.78 0.19
C LEU A 57 -9.79 4.05 -0.64
N VAL A 58 -9.89 5.22 0.02
CA VAL A 58 -10.10 6.50 -0.64
C VAL A 58 -8.97 6.80 -1.64
N CYS A 59 -7.72 6.60 -1.24
CA CYS A 59 -6.57 6.76 -2.12
C CYS A 59 -6.64 5.85 -3.35
N GLY A 60 -7.00 4.58 -3.15
CA GLY A 60 -7.11 3.59 -4.23
C GLY A 60 -8.24 3.88 -5.23
N ILE A 61 -9.31 4.52 -4.77
CA ILE A 61 -10.41 4.97 -5.64
C ILE A 61 -10.04 6.27 -6.37
N LEU A 62 -9.58 7.27 -5.63
CA LEU A 62 -9.27 8.61 -6.18
C LEU A 62 -8.03 8.61 -7.07
N GLY A 63 -7.01 7.77 -6.79
CA GLY A 63 -5.78 7.71 -7.58
C GLY A 63 -6.03 7.46 -9.07
N PRO A 64 -6.63 6.32 -9.46
CA PRO A 64 -6.97 6.04 -10.86
C PRO A 64 -7.96 7.03 -11.46
N LEU A 65 -8.96 7.49 -10.67
CA LEU A 65 -9.94 8.46 -11.12
C LEU A 65 -9.28 9.78 -11.54
N VAL A 66 -8.51 10.38 -10.64
CA VAL A 66 -7.82 11.66 -10.89
C VAL A 66 -6.79 11.51 -12.02
N SER A 67 -6.05 10.39 -12.04
CA SER A 67 -5.08 10.12 -13.10
C SER A 67 -5.77 10.01 -14.47
N SER A 68 -6.87 9.27 -14.56
CA SER A 68 -7.64 9.11 -15.80
C SER A 68 -8.20 10.44 -16.31
N LEU A 69 -8.71 11.30 -15.40
CA LEU A 69 -9.22 12.61 -15.76
C LEU A 69 -8.14 13.59 -16.23
N LEU A 70 -6.96 13.55 -15.64
CA LEU A 70 -5.87 14.48 -15.95
C LEU A 70 -4.99 14.03 -17.12
N THR A 71 -4.75 12.72 -17.24
CA THR A 71 -3.78 12.16 -18.19
C THR A 71 -4.39 11.25 -19.25
N GLY A 72 -5.68 10.93 -19.13
CA GLY A 72 -6.35 9.91 -19.97
C GLY A 72 -5.95 8.47 -19.62
N MET A 73 -5.14 8.27 -18.58
CA MET A 73 -4.66 6.95 -18.16
C MET A 73 -4.98 6.67 -16.66
N PRO A 74 -5.56 5.51 -16.35
CA PRO A 74 -6.00 4.44 -17.24
C PRO A 74 -7.16 4.86 -18.15
N VAL A 75 -7.29 4.19 -19.32
CA VAL A 75 -8.42 4.45 -20.24
C VAL A 75 -9.76 4.20 -19.53
N PHE A 76 -10.77 4.99 -19.86
CA PHE A 76 -12.06 5.01 -19.17
C PHE A 76 -12.70 3.62 -19.03
N GLY A 77 -12.58 2.73 -20.05
CA GLY A 77 -13.10 1.36 -19.98
C GLY A 77 -12.44 0.46 -18.94
N TYR A 78 -11.18 0.76 -18.56
CA TYR A 78 -10.44 -0.02 -17.57
C TYR A 78 -10.40 0.66 -16.18
N MET A 79 -10.73 1.95 -16.11
CA MET A 79 -10.70 2.75 -14.90
C MET A 79 -11.51 2.14 -13.73
N PRO A 80 -12.78 1.69 -13.92
CA PRO A 80 -13.57 1.12 -12.81
C PRO A 80 -12.93 -0.13 -12.20
N VAL A 81 -12.33 -0.98 -13.04
CA VAL A 81 -11.62 -2.18 -12.57
C VAL A 81 -10.41 -1.80 -11.73
N MET A 82 -9.63 -0.81 -12.18
CA MET A 82 -8.48 -0.32 -11.40
C MET A 82 -8.89 0.35 -10.10
N MET A 83 -10.01 1.09 -10.07
CA MET A 83 -10.52 1.69 -8.83
C MET A 83 -10.87 0.62 -7.79
N ILE A 84 -11.51 -0.48 -8.22
CA ILE A 84 -11.83 -1.60 -7.35
C ILE A 84 -10.54 -2.28 -6.87
N GLU A 85 -9.62 -2.58 -7.77
CA GLU A 85 -8.37 -3.26 -7.44
C GLU A 85 -7.50 -2.46 -6.45
N LEU A 86 -7.23 -1.20 -6.78
CA LEU A 86 -6.42 -0.35 -5.91
C LEU A 86 -7.13 0.01 -4.61
N GLY A 87 -8.46 0.19 -4.65
CA GLY A 87 -9.28 0.37 -3.45
C GLY A 87 -9.15 -0.81 -2.49
N LEU A 88 -9.23 -2.04 -3.01
CA LEU A 88 -9.03 -3.26 -2.22
C LEU A 88 -7.60 -3.35 -1.67
N TYR A 89 -6.58 -2.99 -2.45
CA TYR A 89 -5.20 -2.99 -1.96
C TYR A 89 -5.00 -2.04 -0.79
N GLY A 90 -5.49 -0.80 -0.91
CA GLY A 90 -5.41 0.18 0.17
C GLY A 90 -6.21 -0.23 1.40
N LEU A 91 -7.42 -0.79 1.19
CA LEU A 91 -8.28 -1.29 2.26
C LEU A 91 -7.63 -2.46 3.00
N ILE A 92 -7.24 -3.52 2.28
CA ILE A 92 -6.72 -4.76 2.86
C ILE A 92 -5.38 -4.50 3.55
N SER A 93 -4.45 -3.76 2.91
CA SER A 93 -3.16 -3.44 3.53
C SER A 93 -3.33 -2.68 4.85
N GLY A 94 -4.26 -1.72 4.89
CA GLY A 94 -4.59 -0.98 6.10
C GLY A 94 -5.25 -1.84 7.18
N LEU A 95 -6.18 -2.73 6.82
CA LEU A 95 -6.83 -3.65 7.74
C LEU A 95 -5.82 -4.64 8.34
N VAL A 96 -5.03 -5.30 7.50
CA VAL A 96 -4.02 -6.25 7.99
C VAL A 96 -3.04 -5.56 8.92
N MET A 97 -2.56 -4.37 8.54
CA MET A 97 -1.67 -3.60 9.40
C MET A 97 -2.33 -3.19 10.72
N GLN A 98 -3.64 -2.98 10.76
CA GLN A 98 -4.37 -2.63 11.97
C GLN A 98 -4.56 -3.83 12.92
N PHE A 99 -4.91 -5.00 12.38
CA PHE A 99 -5.26 -6.17 13.17
C PHE A 99 -4.08 -7.10 13.46
N LEU A 100 -3.16 -7.25 12.52
CA LEU A 100 -1.98 -8.10 12.70
C LEU A 100 -0.94 -7.39 13.58
N ARG A 101 -0.57 -8.01 14.69
CA ARG A 101 0.46 -7.53 15.62
C ARG A 101 1.38 -8.67 16.03
N SER A 102 2.33 -9.00 15.16
CA SER A 102 3.29 -10.08 15.39
C SER A 102 4.41 -9.74 16.37
N GLY A 103 4.53 -8.49 16.78
CA GLY A 103 5.65 -7.98 17.57
C GLY A 103 6.88 -7.57 16.73
N LYS A 104 6.88 -7.87 15.43
CA LYS A 104 7.96 -7.51 14.50
C LYS A 104 7.40 -6.70 13.34
N LEU A 105 7.82 -5.43 13.22
CA LEU A 105 7.36 -4.52 12.17
C LEU A 105 7.50 -5.11 10.75
N VAL A 106 8.65 -5.69 10.47
CA VAL A 106 8.96 -6.26 9.15
C VAL A 106 7.98 -7.37 8.77
N VAL A 107 7.65 -8.26 9.72
CA VAL A 107 6.69 -9.35 9.50
C VAL A 107 5.31 -8.80 9.22
N ASP A 108 4.86 -7.80 9.98
CA ASP A 108 3.56 -7.16 9.78
C ASP A 108 3.47 -6.48 8.40
N LEU A 109 4.54 -5.77 7.99
CA LEU A 109 4.60 -5.10 6.68
C LEU A 109 4.50 -6.11 5.53
N TYR A 110 5.34 -7.16 5.55
CA TYR A 110 5.31 -8.17 4.48
C TYR A 110 3.99 -8.94 4.46
N ALA A 111 3.44 -9.30 5.60
CA ALA A 111 2.14 -9.96 5.68
C ALA A 111 1.04 -9.06 5.11
N ALA A 112 1.02 -7.76 5.47
CA ALA A 112 0.05 -6.82 4.95
C ALA A 112 0.16 -6.65 3.43
N LEU A 113 1.38 -6.54 2.89
CA LEU A 113 1.63 -6.42 1.46
C LEU A 113 1.18 -7.68 0.70
N VAL A 114 1.64 -8.86 1.14
CA VAL A 114 1.33 -10.13 0.45
C VAL A 114 -0.17 -10.40 0.48
N ILE A 115 -0.82 -10.25 1.64
CA ILE A 115 -2.27 -10.47 1.77
C ILE A 115 -3.06 -9.46 0.93
N ALA A 116 -2.66 -8.18 0.90
CA ALA A 116 -3.32 -7.16 0.10
C ALA A 116 -3.16 -7.43 -1.40
N MET A 117 -1.94 -7.77 -1.85
CA MET A 117 -1.65 -8.01 -3.26
C MET A 117 -2.32 -9.29 -3.78
N LEU A 118 -2.33 -10.37 -3.01
CA LEU A 118 -3.01 -11.61 -3.39
C LEU A 118 -4.53 -11.45 -3.29
N GLY A 119 -5.02 -11.00 -2.14
CA GLY A 119 -6.45 -10.85 -1.88
C GLY A 119 -7.12 -9.87 -2.84
N GLY A 120 -6.52 -8.69 -3.05
CA GLY A 120 -7.05 -7.70 -3.97
C GLY A 120 -7.11 -8.22 -5.41
N ARG A 121 -6.07 -8.93 -5.90
CA ARG A 121 -6.06 -9.51 -7.24
C ARG A 121 -7.11 -10.62 -7.42
N VAL A 122 -7.21 -11.51 -6.45
CA VAL A 122 -8.20 -12.61 -6.51
C VAL A 122 -9.62 -12.03 -6.52
N ILE A 123 -9.92 -11.12 -5.60
CA ILE A 123 -11.26 -10.49 -5.54
C ILE A 123 -11.55 -9.72 -6.82
N THR A 124 -10.61 -8.91 -7.30
CA THR A 124 -10.79 -8.18 -8.57
C THR A 124 -10.93 -9.12 -9.77
N GLY A 125 -10.18 -10.23 -9.80
CA GLY A 125 -10.31 -11.25 -10.82
C GLY A 125 -11.70 -11.86 -10.88
N ILE A 126 -12.26 -12.22 -9.72
CA ILE A 126 -13.63 -12.74 -9.59
C ILE A 126 -14.66 -11.69 -10.03
N LEU A 127 -14.55 -10.45 -9.52
CA LEU A 127 -15.46 -9.37 -9.89
C LEU A 127 -15.40 -9.06 -11.38
N ARG A 128 -14.20 -9.10 -11.96
CA ARG A 128 -14.02 -8.90 -13.40
C ARG A 128 -14.67 -10.01 -14.22
N ALA A 129 -14.54 -11.27 -13.79
CA ALA A 129 -15.20 -12.39 -14.45
C ALA A 129 -16.71 -12.27 -14.41
N LEU A 130 -17.29 -11.85 -13.28
CA LEU A 130 -18.73 -11.78 -13.07
C LEU A 130 -19.38 -10.56 -13.72
N ILE A 131 -18.70 -9.39 -13.67
CA ILE A 131 -19.33 -8.10 -14.02
C ILE A 131 -18.91 -7.62 -15.42
N PHE A 132 -17.62 -7.77 -15.77
CA PHE A 132 -17.05 -7.10 -16.93
C PHE A 132 -16.76 -8.03 -18.13
N ALA A 133 -16.74 -9.34 -17.96
CA ALA A 133 -16.27 -10.25 -19.00
C ALA A 133 -17.35 -10.84 -19.91
N GLY A 134 -18.63 -10.66 -19.61
CA GLY A 134 -19.73 -11.10 -20.48
C GLY A 134 -19.64 -12.56 -21.01
N GLY A 135 -19.07 -13.48 -20.22
CA GLY A 135 -18.90 -14.89 -20.57
C GLY A 135 -17.60 -15.26 -21.31
N SER A 136 -16.77 -14.30 -21.72
CA SER A 136 -15.52 -14.56 -22.47
C SER A 136 -14.26 -14.46 -21.60
N TYR A 137 -14.37 -14.73 -20.29
CA TYR A 137 -13.27 -14.59 -19.34
C TYR A 137 -12.30 -15.78 -19.38
N SER A 138 -10.99 -15.49 -19.55
CA SER A 138 -9.93 -16.49 -19.49
C SER A 138 -9.14 -16.37 -18.18
N TRP A 139 -9.26 -17.34 -17.31
CA TRP A 139 -8.50 -17.42 -16.05
C TRP A 139 -7.01 -17.54 -16.28
N SER A 140 -6.58 -18.21 -17.35
CA SER A 140 -5.16 -18.30 -17.73
C SER A 140 -4.59 -16.94 -18.16
N ALA A 141 -5.34 -16.19 -18.96
CA ALA A 141 -4.93 -14.84 -19.36
C ALA A 141 -4.89 -13.87 -18.18
N TRP A 142 -5.86 -13.99 -17.26
CA TRP A 142 -5.83 -13.22 -16.01
C TRP A 142 -4.61 -13.57 -15.16
N ALA A 143 -4.34 -14.84 -14.90
CA ALA A 143 -3.19 -15.25 -14.10
C ALA A 143 -1.86 -14.80 -14.73
N ALA A 144 -1.71 -14.95 -16.05
CA ALA A 144 -0.53 -14.47 -16.77
C ALA A 144 -0.36 -12.96 -16.67
N GLY A 145 -1.44 -12.18 -16.84
CA GLY A 145 -1.42 -10.73 -16.76
C GLY A 145 -1.09 -10.21 -15.35
N TYR A 146 -1.75 -10.75 -14.33
CA TYR A 146 -1.67 -10.25 -12.97
C TYR A 146 -0.46 -10.75 -12.17
N PHE A 147 0.05 -11.93 -12.47
CA PHE A 147 1.16 -12.52 -11.71
C PHE A 147 2.47 -12.57 -12.52
N VAL A 148 2.42 -12.88 -13.80
CA VAL A 148 3.63 -12.99 -14.62
C VAL A 148 4.04 -11.63 -15.18
N SER A 149 3.14 -10.92 -15.86
CA SER A 149 3.47 -9.63 -16.49
C SER A 149 3.78 -8.53 -15.48
N CYS A 150 3.15 -8.55 -14.29
CA CYS A 150 3.36 -7.57 -13.23
C CYS A 150 4.47 -7.98 -12.24
N LEU A 151 5.16 -9.11 -12.45
CA LEU A 151 6.19 -9.60 -11.54
C LEU A 151 7.28 -8.57 -11.18
N PRO A 152 7.83 -7.81 -12.13
CA PRO A 152 8.81 -6.77 -11.81
C PRO A 152 8.25 -5.72 -10.84
N GLY A 153 7.00 -5.28 -11.06
CA GLY A 153 6.32 -4.34 -10.19
C GLY A 153 6.10 -4.90 -8.78
N ILE A 154 5.71 -6.18 -8.68
CA ILE A 154 5.53 -6.87 -7.38
C ILE A 154 6.84 -6.87 -6.59
N ILE A 155 7.95 -7.25 -7.22
CA ILE A 155 9.27 -7.29 -6.59
C ILE A 155 9.68 -5.90 -6.10
N ILE A 156 9.54 -4.88 -6.94
CA ILE A 156 9.86 -3.49 -6.59
C ILE A 156 9.01 -3.04 -5.40
N GLN A 157 7.71 -3.32 -5.39
CA GLN A 157 6.81 -2.95 -4.30
C GLN A 157 7.19 -3.63 -2.98
N LEU A 158 7.52 -4.94 -3.01
CA LEU A 158 7.94 -5.69 -1.82
C LEU A 158 9.27 -5.21 -1.24
N ILE A 159 10.15 -4.62 -2.05
CA ILE A 159 11.42 -4.05 -1.59
C ILE A 159 11.22 -2.60 -1.14
N LEU A 160 10.61 -1.78 -1.99
CA LEU A 160 10.59 -0.34 -1.82
C LEU A 160 9.63 0.11 -0.71
N ILE A 161 8.44 -0.51 -0.60
CA ILE A 161 7.44 -0.10 0.40
C ILE A 161 7.95 -0.30 1.84
N PRO A 162 8.51 -1.46 2.24
CA PRO A 162 9.09 -1.62 3.57
C PRO A 162 10.23 -0.64 3.86
N ILE A 163 11.10 -0.37 2.87
CA ILE A 163 12.20 0.59 3.01
C ILE A 163 11.64 1.99 3.28
N ILE A 164 10.67 2.44 2.48
CA ILE A 164 10.05 3.76 2.67
C ILE A 164 9.35 3.84 4.02
N TYR A 165 8.59 2.81 4.40
CA TYR A 165 7.89 2.80 5.69
C TYR A 165 8.87 2.92 6.87
N VAL A 166 9.93 2.11 6.88
CA VAL A 166 10.97 2.16 7.94
C VAL A 166 11.72 3.49 7.93
N ALA A 167 12.01 4.05 6.76
CA ALA A 167 12.64 5.37 6.65
C ALA A 167 11.76 6.47 7.24
N LEU A 168 10.46 6.46 6.96
CA LEU A 168 9.49 7.41 7.53
C LEU A 168 9.34 7.25 9.05
N GLU A 169 9.38 6.01 9.58
CA GLU A 169 9.36 5.75 11.02
C GLU A 169 10.63 6.27 11.70
N ARG A 170 11.82 6.02 11.10
CA ARG A 170 13.10 6.54 11.59
C ARG A 170 13.21 8.05 11.54
N ALA A 171 12.60 8.68 10.54
CA ALA A 171 12.51 10.13 10.43
C ALA A 171 11.47 10.75 11.39
N HIS A 172 10.88 9.96 12.28
CA HIS A 172 9.84 10.39 13.24
C HIS A 172 8.58 10.98 12.59
N LEU A 173 8.37 10.72 11.30
CA LEU A 173 7.17 11.12 10.56
C LEU A 173 6.00 10.18 10.82
N LEU A 174 6.29 8.93 11.23
CA LEU A 174 5.30 7.95 11.64
C LEU A 174 5.46 7.59 13.12
N PRO A 175 4.36 7.22 13.79
CA PRO A 175 4.45 6.68 15.15
C PRO A 175 5.16 5.33 15.12
N VAL A 176 6.13 5.13 16.03
CA VAL A 176 6.83 3.86 16.20
C VAL A 176 5.81 2.78 16.56
N ARG A 177 5.75 1.71 15.77
CA ARG A 177 4.77 0.64 15.98
C ARG A 177 5.09 -0.25 17.17
N TYR A 178 6.37 -0.59 17.30
CA TYR A 178 6.91 -1.41 18.40
C TYR A 178 8.05 -0.63 19.07
N PRO A 179 7.75 0.19 20.11
CA PRO A 179 8.79 0.86 20.86
C PRO A 179 9.67 -0.18 21.53
N ALA A 180 10.99 -0.01 21.44
CA ALA A 180 11.93 -0.83 22.20
C ALA A 180 11.53 -0.78 23.67
N ALA A 181 11.49 -1.93 24.33
CA ALA A 181 11.29 -1.99 25.78
C ALA A 181 12.39 -1.15 26.42
N VAL A 182 12.03 -0.09 27.15
CA VAL A 182 12.98 0.69 27.92
C VAL A 182 13.54 -0.24 28.98
N SER A 183 14.80 -0.62 28.83
CA SER A 183 15.49 -1.42 29.84
C SER A 183 15.69 -0.55 31.09
N TYR A 184 14.85 -0.74 32.08
CA TYR A 184 14.93 -0.06 33.39
C TYR A 184 16.12 -0.53 34.23
N THR A 185 17.09 -1.24 33.66
CA THR A 185 18.25 -1.74 34.36
C THR A 185 19.15 -0.65 34.95
N HIS A 186 19.12 0.57 34.42
CA HIS A 186 19.93 1.67 34.95
C HIS A 186 19.33 2.42 36.14
N LEU A 187 18.01 2.38 36.34
CA LEU A 187 17.39 3.09 37.48
C LEU A 187 17.53 2.34 38.81
N ARG A 188 17.56 1.01 38.77
CA ARG A 188 17.72 0.19 39.97
C ARG A 188 19.11 0.21 40.56
N ALA A 189 20.14 0.53 39.76
CA ALA A 189 21.52 0.66 40.24
C ALA A 189 21.74 1.94 41.04
N HIS A 190 21.02 3.02 40.74
CA HIS A 190 21.10 4.27 41.47
C HIS A 190 20.36 4.26 42.81
N GLU A 191 19.22 3.58 42.90
CA GLU A 191 18.48 3.47 44.16
C GLU A 191 19.16 2.60 45.20
N THR A 192 19.95 1.59 44.79
CA THR A 192 20.69 0.72 45.71
C THR A 192 21.93 1.42 46.29
N LEU A 193 22.50 2.40 45.58
CA LEU A 193 23.65 3.16 46.07
C LEU A 193 23.29 4.34 47.01
N MET A 194 22.02 4.77 47.00
CA MET A 194 21.55 5.84 47.91
C MET A 194 21.00 5.30 49.24
N ASN A 195 20.86 3.97 49.40
CA ASN A 195 20.38 3.33 50.62
C ASN A 195 21.47 2.56 51.37
N LEU A 196 22.76 2.81 51.12
CA LEU A 196 23.93 2.39 51.92
C LEU A 196 24.61 3.61 52.55
#